data_70df68377844d90caf794e4c1b458ab8
#
_entry.id   70df68377844d90caf794e4c1b458ab8
#
_cell.length_a   1.000
_cell.length_b   1.000
_cell.length_c   1.000
_cell.angle_alpha   90.00
_cell.angle_beta   90.00
_cell.angle_gamma   90.00
#
_symmetry.space_group_name_H-M   'P 1'
#
loop_
_entity.id
_entity.type
_entity.pdbx_description
1 polymer ?
#
loop_
_entity_poly.entity_id
_entity_poly.type
_entity_poly.pdbx_seq_one_letter_code
_entity_poly.pdbx_strand_id
1 'polypeptide(L)'
;MANDNLFSINMVNPKTYYFSFAKFIPILLLISVASMAAALLWMLSYSDTTAIGQADIYWVFYLHIAAAGVALLCYGVVCLTSLMQLANPQALMPIVFAHGFAPSGFVMTLFSLGSGALFGRPMWGAYWIWDSRLTALLILLVFFAAFISLSASKVNHKREVNDKRASISAILGVIVVPVLYVFFDLFTPMAHDLENSLIRSNGRDAYVLMSLFMLNLFTYSLAMALSRCRTVILERERRAIWAQDAALEGEL
;
A
#
# COMPACT_ATOMS: atom_id res chain seq x y z
N MET A 1 11.37 40.73 -11.56
CA MET A 1 10.71 40.01 -10.49
C MET A 1 9.44 39.31 -10.98
N ALA A 2 9.55 38.32 -11.89
CA ALA A 2 8.38 37.66 -12.49
C ALA A 2 8.63 36.17 -12.83
N ASN A 3 9.67 35.54 -12.28
CA ASN A 3 10.04 34.19 -12.70
C ASN A 3 9.89 33.11 -11.62
N ASP A 4 9.60 33.45 -10.36
CA ASP A 4 9.57 32.46 -9.25
C ASP A 4 8.20 31.77 -9.10
N ASN A 5 7.15 32.30 -9.74
CA ASN A 5 5.79 31.77 -9.62
C ASN A 5 5.40 30.70 -10.67
N LEU A 6 6.16 30.58 -11.76
CA LEU A 6 5.85 29.62 -12.84
C LEU A 6 6.14 28.17 -12.43
N PHE A 7 7.19 27.96 -11.63
CA PHE A 7 7.55 26.61 -11.15
C PHE A 7 6.60 26.14 -10.03
N SER A 8 6.14 27.03 -9.16
CA SER A 8 5.20 26.72 -8.09
C SER A 8 3.79 26.43 -8.61
N ILE A 9 3.33 27.14 -9.64
CA ILE A 9 2.00 26.96 -10.25
C ILE A 9 1.90 25.63 -10.99
N ASN A 10 2.96 25.18 -11.67
CA ASN A 10 2.95 23.92 -12.43
C ASN A 10 2.97 22.67 -11.53
N MET A 11 3.55 22.74 -10.33
CA MET A 11 3.58 21.61 -9.39
C MET A 11 2.25 21.36 -8.66
N VAL A 12 1.29 22.27 -8.74
CA VAL A 12 0.00 22.20 -8.05
C VAL A 12 -1.18 22.02 -9.01
N ASN A 13 -0.94 21.93 -10.33
CA ASN A 13 -2.02 21.83 -11.31
C ASN A 13 -2.53 20.38 -11.44
N PRO A 14 -3.78 20.07 -11.05
CA PRO A 14 -4.35 18.72 -11.12
C PRO A 14 -4.31 18.11 -12.53
N LYS A 15 -4.51 18.93 -13.57
CA LYS A 15 -4.43 18.53 -14.99
C LYS A 15 -3.06 17.93 -15.32
N THR A 16 -1.98 18.57 -14.89
CA THR A 16 -0.61 18.10 -15.14
C THR A 16 -0.38 16.72 -14.49
N TYR A 17 -0.83 16.53 -13.25
CA TYR A 17 -0.74 15.23 -12.57
C TYR A 17 -1.57 14.16 -13.27
N TYR A 18 -2.78 14.48 -13.71
CA TYR A 18 -3.66 13.54 -14.40
C TYR A 18 -2.98 12.93 -15.63
N PHE A 19 -2.43 13.74 -16.51
CA PHE A 19 -1.75 13.27 -17.72
C PHE A 19 -0.38 12.64 -17.44
N SER A 20 0.35 13.13 -16.45
CA SER A 20 1.63 12.52 -16.05
C SER A 20 1.44 11.12 -15.50
N PHE A 21 0.46 10.90 -14.62
CA PHE A 21 0.19 9.58 -14.07
C PHE A 21 -0.19 8.56 -15.14
N ALA A 22 -0.94 8.96 -16.17
CA ALA A 22 -1.29 8.10 -17.30
C ALA A 22 -0.06 7.47 -17.97
N LYS A 23 1.04 8.23 -18.09
CA LYS A 23 2.28 7.78 -18.73
C LYS A 23 3.05 6.76 -17.88
N PHE A 24 3.01 6.91 -16.55
CA PHE A 24 3.75 6.03 -15.63
C PHE A 24 3.04 4.71 -15.36
N ILE A 25 1.71 4.67 -15.38
CA ILE A 25 0.92 3.47 -15.08
C ILE A 25 1.34 2.26 -15.91
N PRO A 26 1.39 2.30 -17.27
CA PRO A 26 1.74 1.14 -18.07
C PRO A 26 3.19 0.68 -17.83
N ILE A 27 4.12 1.62 -17.57
CA ILE A 27 5.52 1.30 -17.25
C ILE A 27 5.60 0.53 -15.91
N LEU A 28 4.90 1.00 -14.89
CA LEU A 28 4.86 0.37 -13.58
C LEU A 28 4.22 -1.03 -13.65
N LEU A 29 3.16 -1.20 -14.43
CA LEU A 29 2.54 -2.51 -14.66
C LEU A 29 3.49 -3.46 -15.40
N LEU A 30 4.23 -2.98 -16.40
CA LEU A 30 5.23 -3.79 -17.09
C LEU A 30 6.34 -4.25 -16.14
N ILE A 31 6.86 -3.36 -15.29
CA ILE A 31 7.87 -3.71 -14.28
C ILE A 31 7.28 -4.73 -13.29
N SER A 32 6.03 -4.55 -12.87
CA SER A 32 5.36 -5.49 -11.97
C SER A 32 5.25 -6.88 -12.60
N VAL A 33 4.78 -6.99 -13.84
CA VAL A 33 4.69 -8.29 -14.54
C VAL A 33 6.07 -8.91 -14.73
N ALA A 34 7.07 -8.14 -15.12
CA ALA A 34 8.43 -8.62 -15.32
C ALA A 34 9.07 -9.13 -14.02
N SER A 35 8.88 -8.41 -12.91
CA SER A 35 9.42 -8.83 -11.61
C SER A 35 8.71 -10.07 -11.05
N MET A 36 7.39 -10.23 -11.29
CA MET A 36 6.66 -11.46 -10.96
C MET A 36 7.17 -12.64 -11.80
N ALA A 37 7.31 -12.46 -13.10
CA ALA A 37 7.86 -13.51 -13.98
C ALA A 37 9.27 -13.92 -13.54
N ALA A 38 10.13 -12.95 -13.19
CA ALA A 38 11.47 -13.23 -12.67
C ALA A 38 11.42 -14.01 -11.35
N ALA A 39 10.51 -13.66 -10.44
CA ALA A 39 10.34 -14.39 -9.17
C ALA A 39 9.89 -15.84 -9.41
N LEU A 40 8.94 -16.07 -10.32
CA LEU A 40 8.47 -17.41 -10.67
C LEU A 40 9.56 -18.25 -11.33
N LEU A 41 10.31 -17.67 -12.27
CA LEU A 41 11.45 -18.36 -12.90
C LEU A 41 12.54 -18.70 -11.88
N TRP A 42 12.82 -17.79 -10.94
CA TRP A 42 13.77 -18.06 -9.86
C TRP A 42 13.30 -19.22 -8.97
N MET A 43 12.01 -19.23 -8.58
CA MET A 43 11.44 -20.34 -7.82
C MET A 43 11.57 -21.69 -8.56
N LEU A 44 11.23 -21.73 -9.84
CA LEU A 44 11.35 -22.96 -10.65
C LEU A 44 12.80 -23.47 -10.75
N SER A 45 13.78 -22.57 -10.82
CA SER A 45 15.20 -22.96 -10.84
C SER A 45 15.73 -23.50 -9.51
N TYR A 46 15.02 -23.23 -8.41
CA TYR A 46 15.43 -23.58 -7.05
C TYR A 46 14.79 -24.89 -6.54
N SER A 47 13.72 -25.36 -7.18
CA SER A 47 12.92 -26.51 -6.71
C SER A 47 13.65 -27.87 -6.72
N ASP A 48 14.83 -27.95 -7.33
CA ASP A 48 15.55 -29.23 -7.51
C ASP A 48 16.43 -29.67 -6.33
N THR A 49 16.57 -28.90 -5.25
CA THR A 49 17.66 -29.15 -4.28
C THR A 49 17.24 -29.45 -2.84
N THR A 50 15.97 -29.41 -2.48
CA THR A 50 15.57 -29.66 -1.08
C THR A 50 14.29 -30.46 -0.95
N ALA A 51 14.22 -31.28 0.12
CA ALA A 51 13.14 -32.18 0.46
C ALA A 51 11.74 -31.61 0.17
N ILE A 52 11.05 -32.31 -0.73
CA ILE A 52 9.65 -32.10 -1.10
C ILE A 52 8.81 -31.90 0.20
N GLY A 53 8.19 -30.74 0.35
CA GLY A 53 7.22 -30.46 1.42
C GLY A 53 7.51 -29.24 2.31
N GLN A 54 8.75 -28.78 2.44
CA GLN A 54 9.08 -27.56 3.21
C GLN A 54 9.39 -26.36 2.30
N ALA A 55 9.98 -26.60 1.13
CA ALA A 55 10.35 -25.53 0.20
C ALA A 55 9.14 -24.74 -0.33
N ASP A 56 7.99 -25.41 -0.54
CA ASP A 56 6.79 -24.80 -1.13
C ASP A 56 6.09 -23.77 -0.23
N ILE A 57 6.42 -23.75 1.06
CA ILE A 57 5.79 -22.83 2.02
C ILE A 57 6.57 -21.53 2.16
N TYR A 58 7.90 -21.57 1.94
CA TYR A 58 8.76 -20.41 2.15
C TYR A 58 8.49 -19.26 1.19
N TRP A 59 8.06 -19.53 -0.05
CA TRP A 59 7.72 -18.44 -0.96
C TRP A 59 6.50 -17.64 -0.52
N VAL A 60 5.51 -18.28 0.14
CA VAL A 60 4.35 -17.58 0.74
C VAL A 60 4.81 -16.64 1.83
N PHE A 61 5.80 -17.04 2.62
CA PHE A 61 6.40 -16.21 3.66
C PHE A 61 7.06 -14.94 3.08
N TYR A 62 7.89 -15.07 2.03
CA TYR A 62 8.51 -13.90 1.39
C TYR A 62 7.49 -12.97 0.75
N LEU A 63 6.45 -13.53 0.16
CA LEU A 63 5.33 -12.78 -0.40
C LEU A 63 4.54 -12.04 0.69
N HIS A 64 4.32 -12.69 1.85
CA HIS A 64 3.69 -12.08 3.02
C HIS A 64 4.47 -10.86 3.53
N ILE A 65 5.78 -10.99 3.71
CA ILE A 65 6.64 -9.87 4.16
C ILE A 65 6.61 -8.72 3.16
N ALA A 66 6.70 -9.03 1.87
CA ALA A 66 6.65 -8.02 0.81
C ALA A 66 5.31 -7.25 0.83
N ALA A 67 4.19 -7.96 0.98
CA ALA A 67 2.87 -7.35 1.07
C ALA A 67 2.71 -6.48 2.33
N ALA A 68 3.20 -6.94 3.48
CA ALA A 68 3.21 -6.16 4.72
C ALA A 68 4.02 -4.86 4.56
N GLY A 69 5.22 -4.96 3.98
CA GLY A 69 6.07 -3.80 3.72
C GLY A 69 5.40 -2.77 2.81
N VAL A 70 4.77 -3.22 1.72
CA VAL A 70 4.03 -2.32 0.80
C VAL A 70 2.80 -1.70 1.49
N ALA A 71 2.09 -2.46 2.33
CA ALA A 71 0.96 -1.94 3.11
C ALA A 71 1.40 -0.80 4.04
N LEU A 72 2.50 -0.99 4.76
CA LEU A 72 3.08 0.03 5.64
C LEU A 72 3.53 1.28 4.87
N LEU A 73 4.16 1.11 3.69
CA LEU A 73 4.53 2.23 2.82
C LEU A 73 3.29 3.01 2.36
N CYS A 74 2.24 2.32 1.90
CA CYS A 74 0.97 2.96 1.54
C CYS A 74 0.37 3.72 2.72
N TYR A 75 0.42 3.15 3.94
CA TYR A 75 -0.09 3.83 5.12
C TYR A 75 0.72 5.08 5.48
N GLY A 76 2.04 5.00 5.35
CA GLY A 76 2.92 6.15 5.52
C GLY A 76 2.56 7.31 4.57
N VAL A 77 2.28 7.00 3.29
CA VAL A 77 1.81 8.00 2.31
C VAL A 77 0.46 8.57 2.72
N VAL A 78 -0.51 7.72 3.09
CA VAL A 78 -1.85 8.17 3.53
C VAL A 78 -1.75 9.08 4.75
N CYS A 79 -0.92 8.74 5.72
CA CYS A 79 -0.73 9.54 6.93
C CYS A 79 -0.05 10.88 6.62
N LEU A 80 1.07 10.86 5.88
CA LEU A 80 1.80 12.08 5.50
C LEU A 80 0.90 13.06 4.75
N THR A 81 0.18 12.55 3.74
CA THR A 81 -0.74 13.37 2.94
C THR A 81 -1.96 13.83 3.75
N SER A 82 -2.42 13.05 4.72
CA SER A 82 -3.45 13.46 5.67
C SER A 82 -2.99 14.60 6.59
N LEU A 83 -1.75 14.57 7.08
CA LEU A 83 -1.15 15.68 7.83
C LEU A 83 -1.07 16.96 6.97
N MET A 84 -0.62 16.82 5.71
CA MET A 84 -0.56 17.95 4.76
C MET A 84 -1.96 18.53 4.49
N GLN A 85 -2.99 17.66 4.37
CA GLN A 85 -4.37 18.06 4.17
C GLN A 85 -4.94 18.82 5.37
N LEU A 86 -4.63 18.40 6.59
CA LEU A 86 -5.06 19.14 7.79
C LEU A 86 -4.34 20.48 7.96
N ALA A 87 -3.06 20.55 7.56
CA ALA A 87 -2.28 21.79 7.59
C ALA A 87 -2.74 22.79 6.52
N ASN A 88 -3.12 22.31 5.33
CA ASN A 88 -3.62 23.14 4.24
C ASN A 88 -4.87 22.50 3.59
N PRO A 89 -6.08 22.73 4.14
CA PRO A 89 -7.31 22.16 3.62
C PRO A 89 -7.70 22.58 2.21
N GLN A 90 -7.10 23.65 1.69
CA GLN A 90 -7.36 24.15 0.32
C GLN A 90 -6.53 23.40 -0.73
N ALA A 91 -5.48 22.70 -0.32
CA ALA A 91 -4.63 21.94 -1.25
C ALA A 91 -5.34 20.66 -1.70
N LEU A 92 -5.55 20.49 -3.02
CA LEU A 92 -6.23 19.32 -3.57
C LEU A 92 -5.35 18.06 -3.57
N MET A 93 -4.08 18.19 -3.91
CA MET A 93 -3.21 17.03 -4.16
C MET A 93 -2.97 16.12 -2.94
N PRO A 94 -2.80 16.63 -1.71
CA PRO A 94 -2.64 15.75 -0.55
C PRO A 94 -3.79 14.76 -0.38
N ILE A 95 -5.03 15.25 -0.46
CA ILE A 95 -6.19 14.36 -0.30
C ILE A 95 -6.36 13.42 -1.50
N VAL A 96 -5.99 13.82 -2.71
CA VAL A 96 -5.96 12.96 -3.89
C VAL A 96 -5.02 11.77 -3.67
N PHE A 97 -3.80 12.02 -3.18
CA PHE A 97 -2.87 10.94 -2.85
C PHE A 97 -3.38 10.03 -1.72
N ALA A 98 -3.92 10.60 -0.65
CA ALA A 98 -4.49 9.79 0.42
C ALA A 98 -5.59 8.84 -0.10
N HIS A 99 -6.51 9.34 -0.93
CA HIS A 99 -7.57 8.53 -1.55
C HIS A 99 -7.04 7.53 -2.58
N GLY A 100 -5.93 7.84 -3.25
CA GLY A 100 -5.29 6.92 -4.19
C GLY A 100 -4.63 5.73 -3.51
N PHE A 101 -3.86 6.01 -2.45
CA PHE A 101 -3.06 4.99 -1.77
C PHE A 101 -3.84 4.16 -0.75
N ALA A 102 -4.90 4.69 -0.12
CA ALA A 102 -5.64 3.97 0.91
C ALA A 102 -6.26 2.64 0.42
N PRO A 103 -6.91 2.54 -0.75
CA PRO A 103 -7.41 1.25 -1.26
C PRO A 103 -6.30 0.25 -1.56
N SER A 104 -5.18 0.70 -2.14
CA SER A 104 -4.03 -0.17 -2.41
C SER A 104 -3.43 -0.71 -1.12
N GLY A 105 -3.25 0.15 -0.10
CA GLY A 105 -2.78 -0.26 1.22
C GLY A 105 -3.73 -1.23 1.91
N PHE A 106 -5.04 -1.00 1.83
CA PHE A 106 -6.07 -1.91 2.35
C PHE A 106 -5.95 -3.31 1.74
N VAL A 107 -5.87 -3.39 0.40
CA VAL A 107 -5.75 -4.67 -0.33
C VAL A 107 -4.44 -5.37 0.04
N MET A 108 -3.31 -4.65 0.11
CA MET A 108 -2.02 -5.23 0.49
C MET A 108 -2.02 -5.73 1.95
N THR A 109 -2.67 -5.02 2.87
CA THR A 109 -2.82 -5.47 4.26
C THR A 109 -3.66 -6.73 4.34
N LEU A 110 -4.79 -6.78 3.62
CA LEU A 110 -5.65 -7.97 3.55
C LEU A 110 -4.91 -9.16 2.94
N PHE A 111 -4.16 -8.92 1.86
CA PHE A 111 -3.35 -9.96 1.21
C PHE A 111 -2.22 -10.47 2.13
N SER A 112 -1.56 -9.57 2.88
CA SER A 112 -0.57 -9.96 3.87
C SER A 112 -1.18 -10.80 4.99
N LEU A 113 -2.31 -10.41 5.56
CA LEU A 113 -3.00 -11.21 6.59
C LEU A 113 -3.40 -12.60 6.08
N GLY A 114 -3.95 -12.67 4.85
CA GLY A 114 -4.33 -13.95 4.24
C GLY A 114 -3.14 -14.87 3.97
N SER A 115 -2.06 -14.37 3.38
CA SER A 115 -0.84 -15.13 3.13
C SER A 115 -0.14 -15.53 4.44
N GLY A 116 -0.16 -14.63 5.45
CA GLY A 116 0.34 -14.94 6.79
C GLY A 116 -0.42 -16.07 7.47
N ALA A 117 -1.75 -16.11 7.34
CA ALA A 117 -2.57 -17.21 7.84
C ALA A 117 -2.25 -18.55 7.13
N LEU A 118 -2.07 -18.53 5.81
CA LEU A 118 -1.67 -19.72 5.03
C LEU A 118 -0.30 -20.24 5.46
N PHE A 119 0.66 -19.34 5.64
CA PHE A 119 1.99 -19.69 6.15
C PHE A 119 1.95 -20.18 7.61
N GLY A 120 1.14 -19.56 8.45
CA GLY A 120 1.05 -19.85 9.87
C GLY A 120 0.58 -21.28 10.17
N ARG A 121 -0.34 -21.82 9.38
CA ARG A 121 -0.89 -23.16 9.60
C ARG A 121 0.17 -24.27 9.64
N PRO A 122 1.08 -24.40 8.65
CA PRO A 122 2.13 -25.41 8.70
C PRO A 122 3.24 -25.09 9.70
N MET A 123 3.47 -23.81 10.03
CA MET A 123 4.57 -23.40 10.91
C MET A 123 4.21 -23.51 12.40
N TRP A 124 2.99 -23.12 12.76
CA TRP A 124 2.54 -23.04 14.16
C TRP A 124 1.33 -23.92 14.48
N GLY A 125 0.83 -24.64 13.49
CA GLY A 125 -0.37 -25.49 13.66
C GLY A 125 -1.70 -24.73 13.66
N ALA A 126 -1.69 -23.39 13.54
CA ALA A 126 -2.87 -22.53 13.57
C ALA A 126 -2.82 -21.49 12.46
N TYR A 127 -3.99 -21.12 11.93
CA TYR A 127 -4.09 -20.01 10.93
C TYR A 127 -3.90 -18.63 11.56
N TRP A 128 -4.09 -18.51 12.86
CA TRP A 128 -3.97 -17.26 13.61
C TRP A 128 -3.32 -17.49 14.96
N ILE A 129 -2.36 -16.65 15.26
CA ILE A 129 -1.79 -16.49 16.60
C ILE A 129 -1.85 -15.00 16.98
N TRP A 130 -2.08 -14.71 18.24
CA TRP A 130 -2.07 -13.33 18.73
C TRP A 130 -0.64 -12.90 19.01
N ASP A 131 0.04 -12.45 17.95
CA ASP A 131 1.35 -11.82 18.05
C ASP A 131 1.30 -10.32 17.72
N SER A 132 2.39 -9.61 17.98
CA SER A 132 2.51 -8.16 17.77
C SER A 132 2.30 -7.77 16.32
N ARG A 133 2.81 -8.54 15.37
CA ARG A 133 2.82 -8.22 13.94
C ARG A 133 1.46 -8.43 13.29
N LEU A 134 0.88 -9.62 13.49
CA LEU A 134 -0.45 -9.93 12.95
C LEU A 134 -1.52 -9.02 13.53
N THR A 135 -1.43 -8.74 14.85
CA THR A 135 -2.36 -7.82 15.52
C THR A 135 -2.19 -6.39 15.00
N ALA A 136 -0.97 -5.91 14.84
CA ALA A 136 -0.71 -4.57 14.27
C ALA A 136 -1.23 -4.45 12.84
N LEU A 137 -1.03 -5.47 11.98
CA LEU A 137 -1.57 -5.50 10.61
C LEU A 137 -3.11 -5.54 10.60
N LEU A 138 -3.74 -6.29 11.50
CA LEU A 138 -5.20 -6.31 11.62
C LEU A 138 -5.75 -4.92 11.99
N ILE A 139 -5.11 -4.24 12.92
CA ILE A 139 -5.50 -2.89 13.32
C ILE A 139 -5.22 -1.89 12.21
N LEU A 140 -4.11 -2.03 11.47
CA LEU A 140 -3.81 -1.24 10.28
C LEU A 140 -4.91 -1.38 9.24
N LEU A 141 -5.41 -2.61 9.00
CA LEU A 141 -6.55 -2.87 8.12
C LEU A 141 -7.80 -2.09 8.54
N VAL A 142 -8.09 -2.05 9.85
CA VAL A 142 -9.23 -1.29 10.39
C VAL A 142 -9.07 0.21 10.13
N PHE A 143 -7.86 0.78 10.28
CA PHE A 143 -7.62 2.19 9.99
C PHE A 143 -7.72 2.53 8.49
N PHE A 144 -7.26 1.66 7.60
CA PHE A 144 -7.51 1.82 6.17
C PHE A 144 -9.01 1.78 5.85
N ALA A 145 -9.74 0.81 6.41
CA ALA A 145 -11.19 0.71 6.23
C ALA A 145 -11.91 1.95 6.78
N ALA A 146 -11.50 2.47 7.94
CA ALA A 146 -12.04 3.68 8.53
C ALA A 146 -11.79 4.90 7.63
N PHE A 147 -10.56 5.08 7.12
CA PHE A 147 -10.24 6.16 6.18
C PHE A 147 -11.15 6.11 4.95
N ILE A 148 -11.23 4.95 4.29
CA ILE A 148 -12.03 4.75 3.07
C ILE A 148 -13.52 5.01 3.35
N SER A 149 -14.06 4.47 4.44
CA SER A 149 -15.47 4.60 4.79
C SER A 149 -15.85 6.04 5.19
N LEU A 150 -15.01 6.72 5.97
CA LEU A 150 -15.23 8.10 6.37
C LEU A 150 -15.15 9.05 5.19
N SER A 151 -14.20 8.83 4.27
CA SER A 151 -14.05 9.66 3.08
C SER A 151 -15.21 9.50 2.09
N ALA A 152 -15.78 8.28 1.98
CA ALA A 152 -16.92 7.99 1.11
C ALA A 152 -18.29 8.29 1.74
N SER A 153 -18.33 8.73 3.00
CA SER A 153 -19.57 8.92 3.75
C SER A 153 -20.50 9.95 3.11
N LYS A 154 -21.78 9.57 2.95
CA LYS A 154 -22.85 10.44 2.46
C LYS A 154 -23.59 11.19 3.60
N VAL A 155 -23.25 10.92 4.85
CA VAL A 155 -23.92 11.48 6.04
C VAL A 155 -23.77 13.00 6.14
N ASN A 156 -22.63 13.53 5.73
CA ASN A 156 -22.40 14.96 5.60
C ASN A 156 -22.22 15.31 4.13
N HIS A 157 -23.08 16.19 3.60
CA HIS A 157 -22.99 16.65 2.20
C HIS A 157 -21.72 17.47 1.90
N LYS A 158 -20.90 17.80 2.92
CA LYS A 158 -19.67 18.58 2.77
C LYS A 158 -18.46 17.62 2.70
N ARG A 159 -17.88 17.48 1.51
CA ARG A 159 -16.67 16.65 1.27
C ARG A 159 -15.52 17.00 2.21
N GLU A 160 -15.30 18.29 2.46
CA GLU A 160 -14.24 18.77 3.36
C GLU A 160 -14.33 18.20 4.78
N VAL A 161 -15.55 18.04 5.31
CA VAL A 161 -15.77 17.43 6.64
C VAL A 161 -15.40 15.95 6.63
N ASN A 162 -15.72 15.23 5.56
CA ASN A 162 -15.41 13.82 5.41
C ASN A 162 -13.90 13.62 5.24
N ASP A 163 -13.25 14.42 4.40
CA ASP A 163 -11.80 14.40 4.21
C ASP A 163 -11.06 14.68 5.52
N LYS A 164 -11.51 15.66 6.30
CA LYS A 164 -10.95 15.97 7.61
C LYS A 164 -11.08 14.78 8.59
N ARG A 165 -12.26 14.15 8.67
CA ARG A 165 -12.48 12.98 9.53
C ARG A 165 -11.63 11.79 9.13
N ALA A 166 -11.56 11.51 7.82
CA ALA A 166 -10.71 10.46 7.27
C ALA A 166 -9.22 10.73 7.59
N SER A 167 -8.75 11.96 7.39
CA SER A 167 -7.38 12.35 7.73
C SER A 167 -7.06 12.18 9.21
N ILE A 168 -7.97 12.57 10.10
CA ILE A 168 -7.80 12.36 11.55
C ILE A 168 -7.69 10.87 11.88
N SER A 169 -8.55 10.01 11.28
CA SER A 169 -8.48 8.57 11.51
C SER A 169 -7.14 7.97 11.08
N ALA A 170 -6.59 8.40 9.94
CA ALA A 170 -5.28 7.95 9.48
C ALA A 170 -4.14 8.34 10.44
N ILE A 171 -4.18 9.55 10.98
CA ILE A 171 -3.16 10.02 11.93
C ILE A 171 -3.25 9.26 13.26
N LEU A 172 -4.46 8.99 13.75
CA LEU A 172 -4.65 8.19 14.96
C LEU A 172 -4.03 6.79 14.81
N GLY A 173 -4.13 6.17 13.64
CA GLY A 173 -3.54 4.87 13.40
C GLY A 173 -2.01 4.85 13.44
N VAL A 174 -1.33 5.94 13.06
CA VAL A 174 0.13 6.05 13.19
C VAL A 174 0.59 6.00 14.64
N ILE A 175 -0.24 6.43 15.58
CA ILE A 175 0.06 6.35 17.00
C ILE A 175 -0.32 4.97 17.55
N VAL A 176 -1.52 4.51 17.22
CA VAL A 176 -2.10 3.27 17.78
C VAL A 176 -1.34 2.03 17.31
N VAL A 177 -1.01 1.93 16.01
CA VAL A 177 -0.35 0.74 15.44
C VAL A 177 1.01 0.46 16.09
N PRO A 178 1.96 1.41 16.19
CA PRO A 178 3.23 1.16 16.87
C PRO A 178 3.09 0.87 18.36
N VAL A 179 2.18 1.57 19.05
CA VAL A 179 1.93 1.33 20.49
C VAL A 179 1.47 -0.08 20.73
N LEU A 180 0.53 -0.56 19.94
CA LEU A 180 0.05 -1.93 20.05
C LEU A 180 1.09 -2.96 19.61
N TYR A 181 1.88 -2.65 18.58
CA TYR A 181 3.02 -3.49 18.20
C TYR A 181 3.97 -3.71 19.38
N VAL A 182 4.43 -2.63 20.03
CA VAL A 182 5.32 -2.73 21.21
C VAL A 182 4.65 -3.43 22.36
N PHE A 183 3.36 -3.14 22.63
CA PHE A 183 2.62 -3.80 23.70
C PHE A 183 2.58 -5.32 23.52
N PHE A 184 2.18 -5.80 22.34
CA PHE A 184 2.13 -7.24 22.06
C PHE A 184 3.53 -7.87 22.03
N ASP A 185 4.55 -7.16 21.53
CA ASP A 185 5.93 -7.65 21.48
C ASP A 185 6.49 -7.95 22.89
N LEU A 186 6.12 -7.15 23.89
CA LEU A 186 6.50 -7.36 25.28
C LEU A 186 5.86 -8.62 25.90
N PHE A 187 4.69 -9.03 25.41
CA PHE A 187 3.94 -10.16 25.98
C PHE A 187 4.05 -11.46 25.16
N THR A 188 4.50 -11.39 23.90
CA THR A 188 4.59 -12.55 22.99
C THR A 188 5.92 -12.59 22.21
N PRO A 189 7.07 -12.74 22.87
CA PRO A 189 8.38 -12.66 22.20
C PRO A 189 8.73 -13.84 21.28
N MET A 190 7.93 -14.91 21.23
CA MET A 190 8.32 -16.19 20.64
C MET A 190 8.40 -16.27 19.11
N ALA A 191 7.83 -15.29 18.36
CA ALA A 191 7.74 -15.42 16.89
C ALA A 191 9.00 -14.96 16.14
N HIS A 192 9.90 -14.22 16.78
CA HIS A 192 11.03 -13.55 16.10
C HIS A 192 12.17 -14.48 15.71
N ASP A 193 12.45 -15.51 16.50
CA ASP A 193 13.63 -16.37 16.29
C ASP A 193 13.49 -17.29 15.08
N LEU A 194 12.28 -17.77 14.81
CA LEU A 194 12.02 -18.66 13.68
C LEU A 194 12.15 -17.93 12.35
N GLU A 195 11.62 -16.71 12.24
CA GLU A 195 11.69 -15.88 11.03
C GLU A 195 13.13 -15.52 10.69
N ASN A 196 13.92 -15.10 11.67
CA ASN A 196 15.33 -14.79 11.49
C ASN A 196 16.12 -16.02 11.07
N SER A 197 15.77 -17.20 11.57
CA SER A 197 16.40 -18.46 11.18
C SER A 197 16.10 -18.84 9.73
N LEU A 198 14.85 -18.66 9.26
CA LEU A 198 14.42 -18.93 7.88
C LEU A 198 15.14 -18.03 6.86
N ILE A 199 15.27 -16.74 7.15
CA ILE A 199 16.00 -15.81 6.28
C ILE A 199 17.48 -16.16 6.24
N ARG A 200 18.08 -16.52 7.38
CA ARG A 200 19.49 -16.90 7.45
C ARG A 200 19.80 -18.24 6.78
N SER A 201 18.93 -19.24 6.91
CA SER A 201 19.14 -20.59 6.34
C SER A 201 19.12 -20.59 4.81
N ASN A 202 18.27 -19.76 4.18
CA ASN A 202 18.11 -19.68 2.73
C ASN A 202 19.01 -18.63 2.05
N GLY A 203 19.79 -17.87 2.82
CA GLY A 203 20.86 -17.01 2.34
C GLY A 203 20.45 -16.04 1.22
N ARG A 204 21.25 -16.00 0.15
CA ARG A 204 21.06 -15.06 -0.96
C ARG A 204 19.72 -15.21 -1.68
N ASP A 205 19.21 -16.43 -1.81
CA ASP A 205 17.99 -16.71 -2.57
C ASP A 205 16.74 -16.18 -1.89
N ALA A 206 16.70 -16.21 -0.58
CA ALA A 206 15.64 -15.56 0.22
C ALA A 206 15.57 -14.05 -0.06
N TYR A 207 16.72 -13.37 -0.05
CA TYR A 207 16.77 -11.93 -0.34
C TYR A 207 16.39 -11.59 -1.77
N VAL A 208 16.79 -12.42 -2.75
CA VAL A 208 16.41 -12.23 -4.17
C VAL A 208 14.91 -12.35 -4.33
N LEU A 209 14.29 -13.42 -3.84
CA LEU A 209 12.84 -13.63 -3.94
C LEU A 209 12.05 -12.52 -3.21
N MET A 210 12.46 -12.19 -1.99
CA MET A 210 11.83 -11.12 -1.22
C MET A 210 11.91 -9.78 -1.96
N SER A 211 13.07 -9.48 -2.57
CA SER A 211 13.25 -8.23 -3.34
C SER A 211 12.40 -8.21 -4.60
N LEU A 212 12.29 -9.32 -5.33
CA LEU A 212 11.45 -9.43 -6.52
C LEU A 212 9.97 -9.30 -6.18
N PHE A 213 9.49 -9.94 -5.12
CA PHE A 213 8.11 -9.78 -4.65
C PHE A 213 7.83 -8.36 -4.14
N MET A 214 8.78 -7.75 -3.42
CA MET A 214 8.66 -6.36 -2.99
C MET A 214 8.55 -5.42 -4.19
N LEU A 215 9.41 -5.57 -5.19
CA LEU A 215 9.38 -4.77 -6.42
C LEU A 215 8.05 -4.96 -7.17
N ASN A 216 7.58 -6.20 -7.29
CA ASN A 216 6.31 -6.53 -7.93
C ASN A 216 5.13 -5.84 -7.23
N LEU A 217 4.95 -6.11 -5.94
CA LEU A 217 3.79 -5.60 -5.18
C LEU A 217 3.85 -4.08 -5.03
N PHE A 218 5.05 -3.50 -4.89
CA PHE A 218 5.24 -2.06 -4.81
C PHE A 218 4.85 -1.36 -6.12
N THR A 219 5.38 -1.84 -7.27
CA THR A 219 5.09 -1.22 -8.58
C THR A 219 3.64 -1.43 -8.98
N TYR A 220 3.05 -2.58 -8.69
CA TYR A 220 1.62 -2.83 -8.87
C TYR A 220 0.76 -1.88 -8.02
N SER A 221 1.04 -1.79 -6.72
CA SER A 221 0.29 -0.93 -5.80
C SER A 221 0.42 0.54 -6.18
N LEU A 222 1.61 0.97 -6.63
CA LEU A 222 1.84 2.33 -7.11
C LEU A 222 1.03 2.62 -8.38
N ALA A 223 1.02 1.68 -9.35
CA ALA A 223 0.21 1.82 -10.56
C ALA A 223 -1.29 1.95 -10.24
N MET A 224 -1.80 1.10 -9.35
CA MET A 224 -3.21 1.14 -8.91
C MET A 224 -3.52 2.43 -8.14
N ALA A 225 -2.62 2.88 -7.26
CA ALA A 225 -2.78 4.14 -6.53
C ALA A 225 -2.81 5.35 -7.48
N LEU A 226 -1.90 5.42 -8.47
CA LEU A 226 -1.89 6.49 -9.47
C LEU A 226 -3.14 6.46 -10.36
N SER A 227 -3.62 5.27 -10.75
CA SER A 227 -4.88 5.11 -11.47
C SER A 227 -6.06 5.67 -10.65
N ARG A 228 -6.12 5.33 -9.36
CA ARG A 228 -7.15 5.86 -8.46
C ARG A 228 -7.01 7.37 -8.25
N CYS A 229 -5.79 7.90 -8.15
CA CYS A 229 -5.55 9.35 -8.09
C CYS A 229 -6.15 10.06 -9.30
N ARG A 230 -5.98 9.52 -10.53
CA ARG A 230 -6.59 10.08 -11.75
C ARG A 230 -8.11 10.15 -11.63
N THR A 231 -8.76 9.06 -11.20
CA THR A 231 -10.21 9.03 -10.98
C THR A 231 -10.64 10.10 -9.96
N VAL A 232 -9.93 10.20 -8.83
CA VAL A 232 -10.25 11.20 -7.79
C VAL A 232 -10.07 12.63 -8.30
N ILE A 233 -9.03 12.90 -9.12
CA ILE A 233 -8.84 14.22 -9.76
C ILE A 233 -10.06 14.57 -10.63
N LEU A 234 -10.50 13.67 -11.51
CA LEU A 234 -11.67 13.90 -12.36
C LEU A 234 -12.95 14.10 -11.54
N GLU A 235 -13.17 13.31 -10.50
CA GLU A 235 -14.33 13.46 -9.61
C GLU A 235 -14.35 14.83 -8.89
N ARG A 236 -13.18 15.37 -8.57
CA ARG A 236 -13.02 16.66 -7.90
C ARG A 236 -13.11 17.84 -8.84
N GLU A 237 -12.52 17.70 -10.02
CA GLU A 237 -12.45 18.72 -11.08
C GLU A 237 -13.57 18.61 -12.13
N ARG A 238 -14.61 17.83 -11.88
CA ARG A 238 -15.68 17.49 -12.84
C ARG A 238 -16.38 18.70 -13.48
N ARG A 239 -16.23 19.92 -12.92
CA ARG A 239 -16.78 21.15 -13.46
C ARG A 239 -15.78 21.90 -14.35
N ALA A 240 -14.53 21.53 -14.35
CA ALA A 240 -13.50 22.10 -15.20
C ALA A 240 -13.64 21.58 -16.64
N ILE A 241 -13.52 22.47 -17.63
CA ILE A 241 -13.67 22.14 -19.06
C ILE A 241 -12.74 21.00 -19.45
N TRP A 242 -11.46 21.07 -19.07
CA TRP A 242 -10.47 20.06 -19.39
C TRP A 242 -10.83 18.65 -18.85
N ALA A 243 -11.51 18.58 -17.71
CA ALA A 243 -11.90 17.29 -17.10
C ALA A 243 -13.13 16.70 -17.82
N GLN A 244 -14.01 17.54 -18.36
CA GLN A 244 -15.13 17.11 -19.20
C GLN A 244 -14.63 16.60 -20.55
N ASP A 245 -13.67 17.30 -21.17
CA ASP A 245 -13.06 16.88 -22.43
C ASP A 245 -12.34 15.53 -22.27
N ALA A 246 -11.53 15.36 -21.21
CA ALA A 246 -10.84 14.10 -20.92
C ALA A 246 -11.80 12.92 -20.67
N ALA A 247 -12.97 13.18 -20.09
CA ALA A 247 -14.00 12.16 -19.88
C ALA A 247 -14.70 11.75 -21.18
N LEU A 248 -14.88 12.68 -22.13
CA LEU A 248 -15.51 12.45 -23.45
C LEU A 248 -14.57 11.71 -24.41
N GLU A 249 -13.26 11.98 -24.36
CA GLU A 249 -12.25 11.34 -25.20
C GLU A 249 -11.98 9.87 -24.83
N GLY A 250 -12.64 9.33 -23.80
CA GLY A 250 -12.52 7.92 -23.42
C GLY A 250 -11.22 7.55 -22.72
N GLU A 251 -10.52 8.54 -22.16
CA GLU A 251 -9.30 8.35 -21.34
C GLU A 251 -9.60 7.94 -19.89
N LEU A 252 -10.78 7.42 -19.62
CA LEU A 252 -11.21 6.88 -18.32
C LEU A 252 -10.85 5.40 -18.15
#